data_e44fbf36a8cc1196e054db55b976e764
#
_entry.id   e44fbf36a8cc1196e054db55b976e764
#
_cell.length_a   1.000
_cell.length_b   1.000
_cell.length_c   1.000
_cell.angle_alpha   90.00
_cell.angle_beta   90.00
_cell.angle_gamma   90.00
#
_symmetry.space_group_name_H-M   'P 1'
#
loop_
_entity.id
_entity.type
_entity.pdbx_description
1 polymer ?
#
loop_
_entity_poly.entity_id
_entity_poly.type
_entity_poly.pdbx_seq_one_letter_code
_entity_poly.pdbx_strand_id
1 'polypeptide(L)'
;MGSGTGKTAGRGHKGQKSRTGGGVRAGFEGGQMPLQMRLPKFGFSSRKNNHLKEVNIKNIDGLDLVTIETLKENKIISKAVKKVKIFGTFDLTSKLNVEGIKVTKGAKESIEKAGGNVAEIIAPVKRPKGVKKTERDTE
;
A
#
# COMPACT_ATOMS: atom_id res chain seq x y z
N MET A 1 23.84 -12.73 -41.72
CA MET A 1 23.42 -13.50 -40.52
C MET A 1 23.94 -12.91 -39.21
N GLY A 2 24.78 -11.89 -39.23
CA GLY A 2 25.46 -11.34 -38.05
C GLY A 2 24.55 -10.56 -37.04
N SER A 3 23.33 -10.20 -37.42
CA SER A 3 22.40 -9.51 -36.51
C SER A 3 21.65 -10.42 -35.52
N GLY A 4 21.84 -11.75 -35.58
CA GLY A 4 21.10 -12.74 -34.79
C GLY A 4 19.63 -12.93 -35.19
N THR A 5 19.11 -12.14 -36.12
CA THR A 5 17.72 -12.22 -36.60
C THR A 5 17.59 -12.94 -37.96
N GLY A 6 18.67 -13.53 -38.46
CA GLY A 6 18.66 -14.31 -39.71
C GLY A 6 17.78 -15.55 -39.61
N LYS A 7 17.35 -16.09 -40.76
CA LYS A 7 16.52 -17.29 -40.94
C LYS A 7 15.15 -17.21 -40.26
N THR A 8 15.04 -17.38 -38.97
CA THR A 8 13.77 -17.46 -38.22
C THR A 8 13.56 -16.29 -37.25
N ALA A 9 14.47 -15.34 -37.20
CA ALA A 9 14.43 -14.18 -36.30
C ALA A 9 14.16 -14.55 -34.81
N GLY A 10 14.69 -15.69 -34.37
CA GLY A 10 14.51 -16.20 -33.00
C GLY A 10 13.11 -16.80 -32.72
N ARG A 11 12.21 -16.88 -33.71
CA ARG A 11 10.82 -17.38 -33.52
C ARG A 11 10.65 -18.90 -33.68
N GLY A 12 11.70 -19.60 -34.11
CA GLY A 12 11.64 -21.03 -34.44
C GLY A 12 11.05 -21.32 -35.82
N HIS A 13 10.76 -22.59 -36.15
CA HIS A 13 10.37 -22.99 -37.49
C HIS A 13 8.88 -22.88 -37.79
N LYS A 14 8.01 -23.37 -36.90
CA LYS A 14 6.57 -23.49 -37.10
C LYS A 14 5.81 -23.06 -35.82
N GLY A 15 4.51 -22.88 -35.93
CA GLY A 15 3.62 -22.55 -34.82
C GLY A 15 3.03 -21.16 -34.91
N GLN A 16 2.05 -20.89 -34.09
CA GLN A 16 1.29 -19.64 -34.09
C GLN A 16 2.18 -18.42 -33.85
N LYS A 17 3.13 -18.51 -32.92
CA LYS A 17 4.03 -17.39 -32.52
C LYS A 17 5.07 -17.04 -33.61
N SER A 18 5.31 -17.92 -34.59
CA SER A 18 6.25 -17.69 -35.68
C SER A 18 5.63 -16.97 -36.89
N ARG A 19 4.32 -16.77 -36.89
CA ARG A 19 3.58 -16.07 -37.95
C ARG A 19 3.41 -14.59 -37.64
N THR A 20 3.14 -13.80 -38.68
CA THR A 20 2.78 -12.38 -38.53
C THR A 20 1.48 -12.26 -37.75
N GLY A 21 1.42 -11.42 -36.72
CA GLY A 21 0.24 -11.29 -35.88
C GLY A 21 -0.02 -12.46 -34.93
N GLY A 22 0.86 -13.46 -34.85
CA GLY A 22 0.72 -14.66 -34.06
C GLY A 22 0.85 -14.44 -32.55
N GLY A 23 0.12 -13.48 -31.97
CA GLY A 23 0.04 -13.24 -30.54
C GLY A 23 -0.96 -14.16 -29.85
N VAL A 24 -0.58 -14.69 -28.71
CA VAL A 24 -1.51 -15.42 -27.82
C VAL A 24 -1.79 -14.52 -26.62
N ARG A 25 -3.07 -14.39 -26.24
CA ARG A 25 -3.47 -13.61 -25.04
C ARG A 25 -2.76 -14.09 -23.80
N ALA A 26 -2.45 -13.19 -22.87
CA ALA A 26 -1.83 -13.55 -21.60
C ALA A 26 -2.72 -14.55 -20.81
N GLY A 27 -2.08 -15.57 -20.23
CA GLY A 27 -2.76 -16.60 -19.46
C GLY A 27 -3.57 -17.61 -20.29
N PHE A 28 -3.38 -17.67 -21.62
CA PHE A 28 -4.00 -18.70 -22.45
C PHE A 28 -3.25 -20.04 -22.31
N GLU A 29 -3.98 -21.09 -21.98
CA GLU A 29 -3.45 -22.42 -21.68
C GLU A 29 -3.86 -23.46 -22.76
N GLY A 30 -3.83 -23.08 -24.03
CA GLY A 30 -4.08 -24.02 -25.13
C GLY A 30 -5.53 -24.55 -25.24
N GLY A 31 -6.50 -23.88 -24.62
CA GLY A 31 -7.90 -24.32 -24.53
C GLY A 31 -8.29 -24.92 -23.17
N GLN A 32 -7.33 -25.25 -22.33
CA GLN A 32 -7.60 -25.57 -20.93
C GLN A 32 -8.13 -24.34 -20.20
N MET A 33 -9.02 -24.53 -19.19
CA MET A 33 -9.53 -23.44 -18.36
C MET A 33 -8.37 -22.68 -17.72
N PRO A 34 -8.24 -21.36 -17.95
CA PRO A 34 -7.15 -20.56 -17.37
C PRO A 34 -7.08 -20.62 -15.85
N LEU A 35 -5.89 -20.53 -15.28
CA LEU A 35 -5.65 -20.66 -13.84
C LEU A 35 -6.55 -19.75 -12.99
N GLN A 36 -6.76 -18.49 -13.42
CA GLN A 36 -7.62 -17.53 -12.72
C GLN A 36 -9.10 -17.95 -12.66
N MET A 37 -9.54 -18.87 -13.53
CA MET A 37 -10.89 -19.41 -13.51
C MET A 37 -11.00 -20.72 -12.73
N ARG A 38 -9.90 -21.46 -12.60
CA ARG A 38 -9.84 -22.70 -11.81
C ARG A 38 -9.74 -22.46 -10.32
N LEU A 39 -9.13 -21.33 -9.91
CA LEU A 39 -8.96 -21.00 -8.51
C LEU A 39 -10.24 -20.41 -7.92
N PRO A 40 -10.66 -20.85 -6.73
CA PRO A 40 -11.76 -20.22 -6.01
C PRO A 40 -11.49 -18.76 -5.73
N LYS A 41 -12.46 -17.91 -5.97
CA LYS A 41 -12.38 -16.48 -5.59
C LYS A 41 -12.73 -16.33 -4.12
N PHE A 42 -11.93 -15.60 -3.38
CA PHE A 42 -12.15 -15.35 -1.96
C PHE A 42 -11.84 -13.90 -1.59
N GLY A 43 -12.52 -13.41 -0.56
CA GLY A 43 -12.28 -12.12 0.03
C GLY A 43 -12.63 -10.92 -0.86
N PHE A 44 -12.27 -9.76 -0.38
CA PHE A 44 -12.43 -8.49 -1.08
C PHE A 44 -11.25 -7.57 -0.78
N SER A 45 -10.97 -6.65 -1.67
CA SER A 45 -9.93 -5.64 -1.48
C SER A 45 -10.55 -4.36 -0.88
N SER A 46 -10.11 -3.99 0.32
CA SER A 46 -10.58 -2.78 0.99
C SER A 46 -9.89 -1.54 0.41
N ARG A 47 -10.66 -0.63 -0.19
CA ARG A 47 -10.15 0.65 -0.71
C ARG A 47 -9.49 1.51 0.37
N LYS A 48 -9.92 1.39 1.63
CA LYS A 48 -9.33 2.14 2.75
C LYS A 48 -7.96 1.59 3.13
N ASN A 49 -7.81 0.27 3.11
CA ASN A 49 -6.55 -0.38 3.48
C ASN A 49 -5.46 -0.20 2.42
N ASN A 50 -5.82 -0.06 1.15
CA ASN A 50 -4.85 0.20 0.08
C ASN A 50 -4.05 1.49 0.26
N HIS A 51 -4.59 2.45 1.01
CA HIS A 51 -3.93 3.73 1.31
C HIS A 51 -3.39 3.81 2.74
N LEU A 52 -3.51 2.74 3.53
CA LEU A 52 -2.96 2.61 4.87
C LEU A 52 -1.67 1.80 4.83
N LYS A 53 -0.62 2.30 5.45
CA LYS A 53 0.64 1.57 5.63
C LYS A 53 1.01 1.54 7.10
N GLU A 54 1.41 0.38 7.57
CA GLU A 54 1.99 0.22 8.89
C GLU A 54 3.52 0.25 8.78
N VAL A 55 4.17 1.01 9.64
CA VAL A 55 5.62 1.22 9.68
C VAL A 55 6.14 0.84 11.05
N ASN A 56 7.17 0.01 11.08
CA ASN A 56 7.83 -0.34 12.34
C ASN A 56 8.70 0.82 12.82
N ILE A 57 8.72 1.07 14.12
CA ILE A 57 9.51 2.13 14.75
C ILE A 57 11.00 2.02 14.43
N LYS A 58 11.55 0.82 14.24
CA LYS A 58 12.95 0.59 13.83
C LYS A 58 13.33 1.25 12.52
N ASN A 59 12.38 1.37 11.59
CA ASN A 59 12.64 1.89 10.24
C ASN A 59 12.68 3.42 10.20
N ILE A 60 12.35 4.07 11.30
CA ILE A 60 12.30 5.53 11.43
C ILE A 60 13.34 6.06 12.44
N ASP A 61 14.16 5.17 13.01
CA ASP A 61 15.27 5.57 13.87
C ASP A 61 16.26 6.41 13.07
N GLY A 62 16.75 7.51 13.67
CA GLY A 62 17.63 8.47 13.00
C GLY A 62 16.91 9.60 12.25
N LEU A 63 15.58 9.70 12.33
CA LEU A 63 14.82 10.84 11.81
C LEU A 63 14.43 11.75 12.98
N ASP A 64 14.65 13.05 12.85
CA ASP A 64 14.28 14.02 13.87
C ASP A 64 12.78 14.33 13.85
N LEU A 65 12.21 14.44 12.65
CA LEU A 65 10.80 14.72 12.42
C LEU A 65 10.16 13.67 11.51
N VAL A 66 9.08 13.07 11.96
CA VAL A 66 8.33 12.06 11.22
C VAL A 66 6.97 12.59 10.83
N THR A 67 6.85 12.98 9.57
CA THR A 67 5.61 13.32 8.88
C THR A 67 5.37 12.34 7.74
N ILE A 68 4.18 12.37 7.13
CA ILE A 68 3.90 11.56 5.94
C ILE A 68 4.82 11.94 4.78
N GLU A 69 5.20 13.21 4.69
CA GLU A 69 6.07 13.74 3.63
C GLU A 69 7.49 13.24 3.78
N THR A 70 8.09 13.37 4.97
CA THR A 70 9.44 12.88 5.26
C THR A 70 9.57 11.37 5.06
N LEU A 71 8.53 10.59 5.39
CA LEU A 71 8.51 9.16 5.13
C LEU A 71 8.45 8.80 3.64
N LYS A 72 7.84 9.65 2.81
CA LYS A 72 7.83 9.48 1.33
C LYS A 72 9.17 9.86 0.70
N GLU A 73 9.80 10.92 1.16
CA GLU A 73 11.12 11.37 0.71
C GLU A 73 12.20 10.33 0.99
N ASN A 74 12.19 9.76 2.19
CA ASN A 74 13.07 8.67 2.59
C ASN A 74 12.69 7.30 1.99
N LYS A 75 11.67 7.25 1.10
CA LYS A 75 11.21 6.02 0.42
C LYS A 75 10.78 4.88 1.37
N ILE A 76 10.50 5.17 2.64
CA ILE A 76 9.99 4.20 3.61
C ILE A 76 8.56 3.79 3.25
N ILE A 77 7.79 4.74 2.68
CA ILE A 77 6.44 4.51 2.20
C ILE A 77 6.26 4.94 0.74
N SER A 78 5.33 4.30 0.03
CA SER A 78 4.96 4.66 -1.35
C SER A 78 4.23 6.00 -1.40
N LYS A 79 4.38 6.73 -2.51
CA LYS A 79 3.67 7.99 -2.78
C LYS A 79 2.14 7.87 -2.70
N ALA A 80 1.57 6.69 -2.98
CA ALA A 80 0.13 6.42 -2.94
C ALA A 80 -0.45 6.34 -1.51
N VAL A 81 0.39 6.22 -0.48
CA VAL A 81 -0.03 6.11 0.91
C VAL A 81 -0.57 7.44 1.42
N LYS A 82 -1.76 7.41 2.02
CA LYS A 82 -2.43 8.57 2.59
C LYS A 82 -2.51 8.55 4.12
N LYS A 83 -2.34 7.37 4.72
CA LYS A 83 -2.42 7.18 6.17
C LYS A 83 -1.31 6.24 6.61
N VAL A 84 -0.69 6.58 7.71
CA VAL A 84 0.37 5.77 8.32
C VAL A 84 0.01 5.47 9.76
N LYS A 85 0.45 4.28 10.21
CA LYS A 85 0.37 3.88 11.62
C LYS A 85 1.74 3.34 12.02
N ILE A 86 2.31 3.90 13.07
CA ILE A 86 3.58 3.45 13.63
C ILE A 86 3.30 2.40 14.70
N PHE A 87 4.04 1.30 14.65
CA PHE A 87 3.91 0.21 15.60
C PHE A 87 5.28 -0.34 16.02
N GLY A 88 5.27 -1.14 17.07
CA GLY A 88 6.43 -1.82 17.61
C GLY A 88 6.97 -1.14 18.88
N THR A 89 7.85 -1.84 19.57
CA THR A 89 8.62 -1.37 20.71
C THR A 89 10.09 -1.52 20.35
N PHE A 90 10.85 -0.45 20.50
CA PHE A 90 12.28 -0.44 20.20
C PHE A 90 12.96 0.68 20.97
N ASP A 91 14.16 0.44 21.44
CA ASP A 91 14.96 1.45 22.11
C ASP A 91 15.60 2.36 21.06
N LEU A 92 15.03 3.55 20.92
CA LEU A 92 15.48 4.55 19.94
C LEU A 92 16.80 5.15 20.36
N THR A 93 17.67 5.37 19.38
CA THR A 93 18.98 6.00 19.58
C THR A 93 18.88 7.53 19.58
N SER A 94 17.89 8.08 18.87
CA SER A 94 17.69 9.52 18.68
C SER A 94 16.31 9.97 19.14
N LYS A 95 16.18 11.28 19.44
CA LYS A 95 14.89 11.90 19.74
C LYS A 95 14.05 11.96 18.47
N LEU A 96 12.79 11.55 18.57
CA LEU A 96 11.88 11.44 17.45
C LEU A 96 10.62 12.26 17.72
N ASN A 97 10.30 13.21 16.85
CA ASN A 97 9.06 13.96 16.89
C ASN A 97 8.11 13.45 15.82
N VAL A 98 6.89 13.06 16.20
CA VAL A 98 5.89 12.49 15.29
C VAL A 98 4.71 13.44 15.16
N GLU A 99 4.37 13.84 13.93
CA GLU A 99 3.24 14.72 13.64
C GLU A 99 2.30 14.12 12.61
N GLY A 100 1.01 14.18 12.91
CA GLY A 100 -0.02 13.78 11.96
C GLY A 100 -0.11 12.27 11.66
N ILE A 101 0.49 11.41 12.49
CA ILE A 101 0.54 9.95 12.29
C ILE A 101 -0.02 9.26 13.52
N LYS A 102 -0.75 8.15 13.30
CA LYS A 102 -1.23 7.31 14.39
C LYS A 102 -0.11 6.46 14.94
N VAL A 103 0.03 6.44 16.26
CA VAL A 103 1.04 5.67 16.98
C VAL A 103 0.35 4.66 17.90
N THR A 104 0.90 3.45 18.01
CA THR A 104 0.43 2.46 19.00
C THR A 104 0.96 2.78 20.38
N LYS A 105 0.33 2.26 21.43
CA LYS A 105 0.74 2.51 22.82
C LYS A 105 2.22 2.18 23.06
N GLY A 106 2.68 0.98 22.65
CA GLY A 106 4.08 0.60 22.84
C GLY A 106 5.07 1.46 22.05
N ALA A 107 4.71 1.91 20.83
CA ALA A 107 5.56 2.84 20.09
C ALA A 107 5.60 4.23 20.75
N LYS A 108 4.48 4.69 21.32
CA LYS A 108 4.42 5.95 22.06
C LYS A 108 5.33 5.93 23.29
N GLU A 109 5.28 4.87 24.08
CA GLU A 109 6.17 4.67 25.23
C GLU A 109 7.65 4.67 24.82
N SER A 110 8.00 4.04 23.70
CA SER A 110 9.37 4.02 23.18
C SER A 110 9.86 5.40 22.76
N ILE A 111 8.99 6.20 22.10
CA ILE A 111 9.29 7.57 21.69
C ILE A 111 9.45 8.48 22.90
N GLU A 112 8.57 8.38 23.89
CA GLU A 112 8.62 9.16 25.12
C GLU A 112 9.88 8.84 25.96
N LYS A 113 10.26 7.55 26.03
CA LYS A 113 11.51 7.12 26.68
C LYS A 113 12.77 7.73 26.02
N ALA A 114 12.75 7.87 24.70
CA ALA A 114 13.83 8.52 23.96
C ALA A 114 13.80 10.07 24.05
N GLY A 115 12.79 10.64 24.74
CA GLY A 115 12.61 12.09 24.87
C GLY A 115 12.00 12.77 23.64
N GLY A 116 11.33 12.02 22.79
CA GLY A 116 10.57 12.51 21.66
C GLY A 116 9.14 12.93 22.03
N ASN A 117 8.45 13.56 21.11
CA ASN A 117 7.07 14.02 21.28
C ASN A 117 6.15 13.45 20.20
N VAL A 118 4.91 13.12 20.59
CA VAL A 118 3.88 12.62 19.68
C VAL A 118 2.70 13.59 19.66
N ALA A 119 2.57 14.38 18.59
CA ALA A 119 1.39 15.19 18.37
C ALA A 119 0.24 14.28 17.88
N GLU A 120 -0.73 14.03 18.75
CA GLU A 120 -1.89 13.21 18.43
C GLU A 120 -2.76 13.89 17.38
N ILE A 121 -3.17 13.11 16.37
CA ILE A 121 -4.22 13.55 15.46
C ILE A 121 -5.52 13.59 16.27
N ILE A 122 -6.04 14.76 16.55
CA ILE A 122 -7.42 14.92 17.00
C ILE A 122 -8.29 14.39 15.87
N ALA A 123 -8.76 13.14 16.00
CA ALA A 123 -9.64 12.54 15.01
C ALA A 123 -10.90 13.45 14.90
N PRO A 124 -11.30 13.85 13.69
CA PRO A 124 -12.54 14.62 13.56
C PRO A 124 -13.66 13.82 14.21
N VAL A 125 -14.38 14.47 15.12
CA VAL A 125 -15.52 13.90 15.84
C VAL A 125 -16.40 13.19 14.82
N LYS A 126 -16.59 11.89 14.99
CA LYS A 126 -17.50 11.12 14.13
C LYS A 126 -18.86 11.80 14.24
N ARG A 127 -19.33 12.39 13.14
CA ARG A 127 -20.70 12.88 13.09
C ARG A 127 -21.62 11.74 13.50
N PRO A 128 -22.55 11.95 14.46
CA PRO A 128 -23.48 10.90 14.86
C PRO A 128 -24.23 10.41 13.62
N LYS A 129 -24.25 9.09 13.42
CA LYS A 129 -25.01 8.48 12.33
C LYS A 129 -26.49 8.75 12.58
N GLY A 130 -27.10 9.54 11.70
CA GLY A 130 -28.53 9.49 11.45
C GLY A 130 -29.42 10.01 12.56
N VAL A 131 -29.56 11.31 12.68
CA VAL A 131 -30.88 11.88 13.00
C VAL A 131 -31.67 11.83 11.69
N LYS A 132 -32.60 10.89 11.59
CA LYS A 132 -33.61 10.91 10.53
C LYS A 132 -34.40 12.20 10.71
N LYS A 133 -34.35 13.06 9.71
CA LYS A 133 -35.17 14.25 9.61
C LYS A 133 -36.63 13.77 9.40
N THR A 134 -37.37 13.66 10.48
CA THR A 134 -38.82 13.58 10.44
C THR A 134 -39.32 15.02 10.34
N GLU A 135 -39.43 15.53 9.14
CA GLU A 135 -40.29 16.68 8.85
C GLU A 135 -41.59 16.15 8.29
N ARG A 136 -42.57 16.06 9.14
CA ARG A 136 -43.95 16.22 8.82
C ARG A 136 -44.48 17.20 9.84
N ASP A 137 -44.52 18.44 9.47
CA ASP A 137 -45.46 19.40 10.01
C ASP A 137 -46.27 19.90 8.85
N THR A 138 -47.49 19.36 8.79
CA THR A 138 -48.65 19.89 8.15
C THR A 138 -49.12 21.11 8.94
N GLU A 139 -49.17 22.26 8.27
CA GLU A 139 -50.32 23.20 8.31
C GLU A 139 -50.17 24.15 7.13
#